data_bd785bc713bd24028dd12295354c66a2
#
_entry.id   bd785bc713bd24028dd12295354c66a2
#
_cell.length_a   1.000
_cell.length_b   1.000
_cell.length_c   1.000
_cell.angle_alpha   90.00
_cell.angle_beta   90.00
_cell.angle_gamma   90.00
#
_symmetry.space_group_name_H-M   'P 1'
#
loop_
_entity.id
_entity.type
_entity.pdbx_description
1 polymer ?
#
loop_
_entity_poly.entity_id
_entity_poly.type
_entity_poly.pdbx_seq_one_letter_code
_entity_poly.pdbx_strand_id
1 'polypeptide(L)'
;MSLIPTEITRDTFKGLLEYNTKQNKHTILKLTANWCRPCKTIKDLDAQQVANLSEYAIECYEVDVDESLDFYAFMKQKKMVNGIPVFLFYKRGNTEFIPDDSVTGASPPDIVAFFARCAKLG
;
A
#
# COMPACT_ATOMS: atom_id res chain seq x y z
N MET A 1 -7.72 3.85 -13.28
CA MET A 1 -6.76 3.11 -12.44
C MET A 1 -7.44 2.65 -11.17
N SER A 2 -7.16 1.47 -10.71
CA SER A 2 -7.72 0.89 -9.48
C SER A 2 -6.64 0.12 -8.74
N LEU A 3 -6.94 -0.26 -7.50
CA LEU A 3 -6.05 -1.11 -6.73
C LEU A 3 -5.96 -2.50 -7.38
N ILE A 4 -4.76 -3.01 -7.55
CA ILE A 4 -4.49 -4.29 -8.17
C ILE A 4 -4.39 -5.35 -7.07
N PRO A 5 -5.31 -6.34 -7.01
CA PRO A 5 -5.20 -7.40 -6.01
C PRO A 5 -3.91 -8.18 -6.21
N THR A 6 -3.18 -8.44 -5.12
CA THR A 6 -1.92 -9.18 -5.19
C THR A 6 -1.71 -10.01 -3.92
N GLU A 7 -1.07 -11.17 -4.07
CA GLU A 7 -0.63 -12.00 -2.97
C GLU A 7 0.89 -11.94 -2.92
N ILE A 8 1.43 -11.69 -1.74
CA ILE A 8 2.87 -11.57 -1.57
C ILE A 8 3.34 -12.28 -0.30
N THR A 9 4.56 -12.78 -0.38
CA THR A 9 5.34 -13.21 0.79
C THR A 9 6.40 -12.14 1.03
N ARG A 10 7.15 -12.25 2.14
CA ARG A 10 8.26 -11.33 2.38
C ARG A 10 9.30 -11.38 1.27
N ASP A 11 9.48 -12.53 0.61
CA ASP A 11 10.45 -12.67 -0.48
C ASP A 11 9.92 -12.06 -1.78
N THR A 12 8.68 -12.36 -2.15
CA THR A 12 8.07 -11.81 -3.38
C THR A 12 7.77 -10.33 -3.27
N PHE A 13 7.57 -9.82 -2.06
CA PHE A 13 7.41 -8.38 -1.81
C PHE A 13 8.63 -7.60 -2.30
N LYS A 14 9.84 -8.07 -1.97
CA LYS A 14 11.06 -7.41 -2.45
C LYS A 14 11.12 -7.42 -3.98
N GLY A 15 10.76 -8.54 -4.60
CA GLY A 15 10.71 -8.64 -6.05
C GLY A 15 9.73 -7.65 -6.68
N LEU A 16 8.58 -7.42 -6.04
CA LEU A 16 7.60 -6.44 -6.49
C LEU A 16 8.18 -5.03 -6.48
N LEU A 17 8.87 -4.65 -5.40
CA LEU A 17 9.50 -3.34 -5.30
C LEU A 17 10.60 -3.17 -6.35
N GLU A 18 11.40 -4.21 -6.56
CA GLU A 18 12.45 -4.21 -7.58
C GLU A 18 11.88 -4.05 -8.98
N TYR A 19 10.80 -4.77 -9.27
CA TYR A 19 10.13 -4.70 -10.56
C TYR A 19 9.62 -3.28 -10.84
N ASN A 20 8.90 -2.69 -9.88
CA ASN A 20 8.36 -1.34 -10.05
C ASN A 20 9.46 -0.29 -10.17
N THR A 21 10.56 -0.45 -9.42
CA THR A 21 11.72 0.43 -9.54
C THR A 21 12.30 0.39 -10.95
N LYS A 22 12.42 -0.79 -11.55
CA LYS A 22 12.90 -0.93 -12.93
C LYS A 22 11.97 -0.29 -13.94
N GLN A 23 10.67 -0.23 -13.62
CA GLN A 23 9.67 0.45 -14.46
C GLN A 23 9.62 1.95 -14.15
N ASN A 24 10.49 2.45 -13.30
CA ASN A 24 10.55 3.85 -12.88
C ASN A 24 9.27 4.28 -12.14
N LYS A 25 8.72 3.38 -11.31
CA LYS A 25 7.48 3.60 -10.59
C LYS A 25 7.64 3.45 -9.09
N HIS A 26 6.85 4.23 -8.35
CA HIS A 26 6.67 4.06 -6.92
C HIS A 26 5.61 2.99 -6.65
N THR A 27 5.55 2.49 -5.42
CA THR A 27 4.62 1.43 -5.03
C THR A 27 3.80 1.87 -3.82
N ILE A 28 2.48 1.69 -3.89
CA ILE A 28 1.59 1.83 -2.74
C ILE A 28 0.94 0.47 -2.50
N LEU A 29 0.95 0.01 -1.24
CA LEU A 29 0.24 -1.19 -0.82
C LEU A 29 -0.85 -0.81 0.17
N LYS A 30 -2.08 -1.26 -0.07
CA LYS A 30 -3.15 -1.23 0.92
C LYS A 30 -3.32 -2.63 1.49
N LEU A 31 -3.12 -2.78 2.79
CA LEU A 31 -3.38 -4.04 3.49
C LEU A 31 -4.81 -4.03 4.01
N THR A 32 -5.56 -5.07 3.71
CA THR A 32 -6.99 -5.17 3.99
C THR A 32 -7.37 -6.61 4.32
N ALA A 33 -8.62 -6.83 4.70
CA ALA A 33 -9.20 -8.16 4.89
C ALA A 33 -10.72 -8.10 4.72
N ASN A 34 -11.31 -9.22 4.33
CA ASN A 34 -12.76 -9.30 4.13
C ASN A 34 -13.55 -9.06 5.43
N TRP A 35 -12.98 -9.45 6.57
CA TRP A 35 -13.62 -9.29 7.87
C TRP A 35 -13.40 -7.90 8.48
N CYS A 36 -12.62 -7.06 7.86
CA CYS A 36 -12.24 -5.75 8.38
C CYS A 36 -13.29 -4.70 8.01
N ARG A 37 -14.15 -4.33 8.96
CA ARG A 37 -15.18 -3.32 8.72
C ARG A 37 -14.60 -1.95 8.38
N PRO A 38 -13.63 -1.42 9.14
CA PRO A 38 -13.01 -0.13 8.79
C PRO A 38 -12.42 -0.10 7.39
N CYS A 39 -11.85 -1.22 6.93
CA CYS A 39 -11.31 -1.31 5.57
C CYS A 39 -12.42 -1.10 4.52
N LYS A 40 -13.62 -1.61 4.79
CA LYS A 40 -14.75 -1.51 3.87
C LYS A 40 -15.33 -0.10 3.82
N THR A 41 -15.30 0.64 4.94
CA THR A 41 -15.87 1.99 5.00
C THR A 41 -15.13 2.99 4.12
N ILE A 42 -13.87 2.72 3.80
CA ILE A 42 -13.03 3.62 3.00
C ILE A 42 -12.84 3.14 1.57
N LYS A 43 -13.55 2.09 1.15
CA LYS A 43 -13.33 1.49 -0.16
C LYS A 43 -13.57 2.47 -1.31
N ASP A 44 -14.64 3.25 -1.24
CA ASP A 44 -14.95 4.22 -2.29
C ASP A 44 -13.94 5.37 -2.28
N LEU A 45 -13.55 5.83 -1.10
CA LEU A 45 -12.51 6.86 -0.96
C LEU A 45 -11.19 6.38 -1.57
N ASP A 46 -10.79 5.14 -1.27
CA ASP A 46 -9.56 4.57 -1.80
C ASP A 46 -9.58 4.54 -3.33
N ALA A 47 -10.68 4.09 -3.92
CA ALA A 47 -10.83 4.05 -5.37
C ALA A 47 -10.68 5.45 -5.98
N GLN A 48 -11.27 6.45 -5.35
CA GLN A 48 -11.17 7.83 -5.80
C GLN A 48 -9.74 8.35 -5.72
N GLN A 49 -9.06 8.09 -4.61
CA GLN A 49 -7.67 8.54 -4.42
C GLN A 49 -6.72 7.86 -5.42
N VAL A 50 -6.90 6.57 -5.65
CA VAL A 50 -6.08 5.82 -6.62
C VAL A 50 -6.32 6.35 -8.03
N ALA A 51 -7.57 6.65 -8.38
CA ALA A 51 -7.89 7.25 -9.68
C ALA A 51 -7.19 8.60 -9.88
N ASN A 52 -7.07 9.39 -8.82
CA ASN A 52 -6.38 10.68 -8.87
C ASN A 52 -4.88 10.55 -9.13
N LEU A 53 -4.31 9.36 -8.94
CA LEU A 53 -2.89 9.11 -9.17
C LEU A 53 -2.59 8.63 -10.59
N SER A 54 -3.59 8.57 -11.48
CA SER A 54 -3.42 8.01 -12.83
C SER A 54 -2.35 8.72 -13.66
N GLU A 55 -2.04 9.98 -13.38
CA GLU A 55 -1.02 10.76 -14.10
C GLU A 55 0.37 10.62 -13.48
N TYR A 56 0.48 9.91 -12.36
CA TYR A 56 1.74 9.73 -11.64
C TYR A 56 2.27 8.32 -11.87
N ALA A 57 3.58 8.17 -11.80
CA ALA A 57 4.23 6.87 -11.95
C ALA A 57 4.16 6.10 -10.62
N ILE A 58 2.96 5.72 -10.22
CA ILE A 58 2.69 5.02 -8.95
C ILE A 58 1.78 3.83 -9.24
N GLU A 59 2.21 2.64 -8.83
CA GLU A 59 1.37 1.43 -8.89
C GLU A 59 0.77 1.17 -7.51
N CYS A 60 -0.54 0.94 -7.46
CA CYS A 60 -1.28 0.74 -6.22
C CYS A 60 -1.82 -0.69 -6.16
N TYR A 61 -1.51 -1.39 -5.08
CA TYR A 61 -1.90 -2.79 -4.88
C TYR A 61 -2.76 -2.95 -3.65
N GLU A 62 -3.67 -3.92 -3.71
CA GLU A 62 -4.47 -4.34 -2.56
C GLU A 62 -4.00 -5.72 -2.12
N VAL A 63 -3.59 -5.82 -0.85
CA VAL A 63 -3.08 -7.04 -0.26
C VAL A 63 -4.05 -7.52 0.81
N ASP A 64 -4.70 -8.66 0.58
CA ASP A 64 -5.53 -9.31 1.58
C ASP A 64 -4.59 -10.02 2.55
N VAL A 65 -4.64 -9.63 3.83
CA VAL A 65 -3.71 -10.18 4.82
C VAL A 65 -3.93 -11.67 5.08
N ASP A 66 -5.12 -12.19 4.84
CA ASP A 66 -5.40 -13.62 4.98
C ASP A 66 -4.75 -14.43 3.85
N GLU A 67 -4.60 -13.84 2.67
CA GLU A 67 -3.94 -14.47 1.54
C GLU A 67 -2.43 -14.22 1.52
N SER A 68 -1.95 -13.27 2.32
CA SER A 68 -0.54 -12.88 2.39
C SER A 68 -0.05 -12.91 3.84
N LEU A 69 -0.38 -13.99 4.57
CA LEU A 69 -0.06 -14.11 6.00
C LEU A 69 1.43 -14.00 6.29
N ASP A 70 2.27 -14.58 5.45
CA ASP A 70 3.71 -14.53 5.63
C ASP A 70 4.21 -13.08 5.61
N PHE A 71 3.77 -12.30 4.64
CA PHE A 71 4.15 -10.89 4.53
C PHE A 71 3.60 -10.08 5.70
N TYR A 72 2.32 -10.26 6.02
CA TYR A 72 1.68 -9.51 7.09
C TYR A 72 2.34 -9.79 8.44
N ALA A 73 2.59 -11.07 8.75
CA ALA A 73 3.26 -11.47 9.97
C ALA A 73 4.68 -10.88 10.06
N PHE A 74 5.41 -10.90 8.95
CA PHE A 74 6.74 -10.31 8.86
C PHE A 74 6.71 -8.81 9.17
N MET A 75 5.78 -8.07 8.55
CA MET A 75 5.68 -6.63 8.75
C MET A 75 5.24 -6.27 10.17
N LYS A 76 4.38 -7.08 10.79
CA LYS A 76 3.99 -6.89 12.18
C LYS A 76 5.17 -7.16 13.13
N GLN A 77 5.92 -8.20 12.88
CA GLN A 77 7.11 -8.53 13.66
C GLN A 77 8.15 -7.41 13.58
N LYS A 78 8.31 -6.80 12.42
CA LYS A 78 9.22 -5.67 12.21
C LYS A 78 8.63 -4.34 12.68
N LYS A 79 7.40 -4.34 13.19
CA LYS A 79 6.70 -3.16 13.69
C LYS A 79 6.46 -2.09 12.62
N MET A 80 6.40 -2.51 11.37
CA MET A 80 6.07 -1.62 10.24
C MET A 80 4.57 -1.45 10.11
N VAL A 81 3.77 -2.43 10.55
CA VAL A 81 2.32 -2.34 10.57
C VAL A 81 1.81 -2.76 11.95
N ASN A 82 0.69 -2.18 12.37
CA ASN A 82 0.10 -2.44 13.68
C ASN A 82 -1.37 -2.87 13.58
N GLY A 83 -1.95 -2.77 12.41
CA GLY A 83 -3.34 -3.12 12.17
C GLY A 83 -3.74 -2.77 10.76
N ILE A 84 -5.01 -2.99 10.43
CA ILE A 84 -5.57 -2.68 9.12
C ILE A 84 -6.83 -1.83 9.26
N PRO A 85 -7.16 -0.99 8.26
CA PRO A 85 -6.40 -0.79 7.03
C PRO A 85 -5.10 -0.03 7.28
N VAL A 86 -4.09 -0.32 6.48
CA VAL A 86 -2.84 0.43 6.47
C VAL A 86 -2.37 0.58 5.03
N PHE A 87 -1.86 1.76 4.70
CA PHE A 87 -1.27 2.05 3.40
C PHE A 87 0.22 2.27 3.58
N LEU A 88 1.00 1.63 2.74
CA LEU A 88 2.46 1.72 2.77
C LEU A 88 2.94 2.27 1.43
N PHE A 89 3.81 3.28 1.48
CA PHE A 89 4.37 3.90 0.28
C PHE A 89 5.87 3.63 0.21
N TYR A 90 6.31 3.12 -0.93
CA TYR A 90 7.72 2.85 -1.22
C TYR A 90 8.11 3.62 -2.47
N LYS A 91 9.05 4.55 -2.32
CA LYS A 91 9.58 5.30 -3.47
C LYS A 91 10.37 4.35 -4.37
N ARG A 92 10.39 4.65 -5.66
CA ARG A 92 11.27 3.92 -6.58
C ARG A 92 12.71 3.99 -6.04
N GLY A 93 13.40 2.85 -6.09
CA GLY A 93 14.73 2.71 -5.51
C GLY A 93 14.72 2.13 -4.11
N ASN A 94 13.61 2.23 -3.38
CA ASN A 94 13.47 1.61 -2.07
C ASN A 94 12.96 0.18 -2.25
N THR A 95 13.84 -0.79 -2.03
CA THR A 95 13.50 -2.22 -2.09
C THR A 95 13.56 -2.88 -0.72
N GLU A 96 13.59 -2.06 0.34
CA GLU A 96 13.63 -2.53 1.72
C GLU A 96 12.22 -2.60 2.31
N PHE A 97 12.08 -3.25 3.47
CA PHE A 97 10.76 -3.41 4.09
C PHE A 97 10.26 -2.15 4.79
N ILE A 98 11.14 -1.19 5.09
CA ILE A 98 10.76 0.05 5.75
C ILE A 98 10.16 1.00 4.71
N PRO A 99 8.88 1.40 4.86
CA PRO A 99 8.26 2.29 3.89
C PRO A 99 8.78 3.73 4.04
N ASP A 100 8.68 4.50 2.96
CA ASP A 100 9.00 5.93 2.98
C ASP A 100 7.91 6.74 3.64
N ASP A 101 6.66 6.27 3.58
CA ASP A 101 5.51 6.91 4.22
C ASP A 101 4.44 5.84 4.48
N SER A 102 3.56 6.12 5.43
CA SER A 102 2.46 5.21 5.72
C SER A 102 1.33 5.95 6.39
N VAL A 103 0.14 5.34 6.36
CA VAL A 103 -1.01 5.80 7.13
C VAL A 103 -1.78 4.58 7.62
N THR A 104 -2.17 4.59 8.89
CA THR A 104 -2.91 3.49 9.51
C THR A 104 -4.28 3.99 9.92
N GLY A 105 -5.30 3.15 9.70
CA GLY A 105 -6.67 3.45 10.10
C GLY A 105 -7.52 3.98 8.96
N ALA A 106 -8.79 4.25 9.28
CA ALA A 106 -9.81 4.58 8.29
C ALA A 106 -10.28 6.04 8.40
N SER A 107 -9.37 6.94 8.78
CA SER A 107 -9.68 8.37 8.84
C SER A 107 -9.57 8.99 7.46
N PRO A 108 -10.69 9.45 6.85
CA PRO A 108 -10.62 10.05 5.52
C PRO A 108 -9.63 11.22 5.40
N PRO A 109 -9.57 12.19 6.34
CA PRO A 109 -8.57 13.26 6.21
C PRO A 109 -7.14 12.76 6.19
N ASP A 110 -6.83 11.75 7.00
CA ASP A 110 -5.46 11.19 7.07
C ASP A 110 -5.10 10.46 5.78
N ILE A 111 -6.06 9.73 5.20
CA ILE A 111 -5.86 9.00 3.94
C ILE A 111 -5.66 9.99 2.80
N VAL A 112 -6.49 11.02 2.71
CA VAL A 112 -6.36 12.06 1.68
C VAL A 112 -4.99 12.73 1.79
N ALA A 113 -4.55 13.06 3.00
CA ALA A 113 -3.25 13.67 3.24
C ALA A 113 -2.10 12.77 2.81
N PHE A 114 -2.21 11.46 3.09
CA PHE A 114 -1.22 10.48 2.68
C PHE A 114 -1.08 10.44 1.15
N PHE A 115 -2.19 10.32 0.43
CA PHE A 115 -2.16 10.28 -1.04
C PHE A 115 -1.61 11.59 -1.63
N ALA A 116 -1.90 12.72 -1.02
CA ALA A 116 -1.35 14.00 -1.45
C ALA A 116 0.18 14.04 -1.29
N ARG A 117 0.70 13.49 -0.18
CA ARG A 117 2.15 13.40 0.03
C ARG A 117 2.81 12.49 -1.01
N CYS A 118 2.18 11.35 -1.32
CA CYS A 118 2.69 10.43 -2.33
C CYS A 118 2.73 11.10 -3.71
N ALA A 119 1.70 11.83 -4.06
CA ALA A 119 1.62 12.54 -5.36
C ALA A 119 2.76 13.54 -5.52
N LYS A 120 3.14 14.24 -4.43
CA LYS A 120 4.25 15.20 -4.48
C LYS A 120 5.58 14.54 -4.79
N LEU A 121 5.75 13.29 -4.37
CA LEU A 121 7.00 12.53 -4.58
C LEU A 121 6.99 11.78 -5.90
N GLY A 122 5.83 11.62 -6.48
CA GLY A 122 5.64 10.98 -7.79
C GLY A 122 5.84 11.98 -8.91
#